data_6ba4471b099d8652129078fa6be2fd87
#
_entry.id   6ba4471b099d8652129078fa6be2fd87
#
_cell.length_a   1.000
_cell.length_b   1.000
_cell.length_c   1.000
_cell.angle_alpha   90.00
_cell.angle_beta   90.00
_cell.angle_gamma   90.00
#
_symmetry.space_group_name_H-M   'P 1'
#
loop_
_entity.id
_entity.type
_entity.pdbx_description
1 polymer ?
#
loop_
_entity_poly.entity_id
_entity_poly.type
_entity_poly.pdbx_seq_one_letter_code
_entity_poly.pdbx_strand_id
1 'polypeptide(L)'
;PGLIPGAADGKGLGLDFLRHIERTAVLAHVVDTATIEPGRDPVSDIEAMESELAKYQGALQEDTGLGDLRERPRVIILNKADVPEAEELAEFVKDDLEEKFGWPVFIISAVARKGLDPLKFRLMDMVTEHRKAQPLPKKDKNHTVIHPKAQGHKKHTGAFADFTVKPDPEVEGGFIVEGKKIDRWITQTDF
;
A
#
# COMPACT_ATOMS: atom_id res chain seq x y z
N PRO A 1 -1.75 -7.13 8.06
CA PRO A 1 -2.86 -6.92 8.99
C PRO A 1 -4.03 -7.81 8.57
N GLY A 2 -4.70 -8.41 9.54
CA GLY A 2 -5.83 -9.30 9.25
C GLY A 2 -7.12 -8.50 9.05
N LEU A 3 -7.87 -8.87 8.03
CA LEU A 3 -9.25 -8.43 7.88
C LEU A 3 -10.12 -9.35 8.74
N ILE A 4 -10.81 -8.79 9.71
CA ILE A 4 -11.67 -9.56 10.63
C ILE A 4 -13.14 -9.23 10.36
N PRO A 5 -14.08 -10.15 10.69
CA PRO A 5 -15.51 -9.89 10.58
C PRO A 5 -15.91 -8.62 11.32
N GLY A 6 -16.62 -7.72 10.66
CA GLY A 6 -17.00 -6.40 11.18
C GLY A 6 -15.96 -5.29 10.96
N ALA A 7 -14.94 -5.51 10.14
CA ALA A 7 -13.97 -4.47 9.79
C ALA A 7 -14.62 -3.28 9.06
N ALA A 8 -15.62 -3.54 8.22
CA ALA A 8 -16.42 -2.52 7.56
C ALA A 8 -17.22 -1.67 8.58
N ASP A 9 -17.58 -2.24 9.73
CA ASP A 9 -18.27 -1.56 10.84
C ASP A 9 -17.29 -0.91 11.83
N GLY A 10 -16.01 -0.84 11.48
CA GLY A 10 -14.96 -0.20 12.30
C GLY A 10 -14.32 -1.09 13.37
N LYS A 11 -14.54 -2.40 13.37
CA LYS A 11 -13.85 -3.33 14.27
C LYS A 11 -12.42 -3.58 13.83
N GLY A 12 -11.53 -3.84 14.79
CA GLY A 12 -10.11 -4.08 14.53
C GLY A 12 -9.40 -2.86 13.97
N LEU A 13 -8.66 -3.01 12.87
CA LEU A 13 -8.01 -1.91 12.17
C LEU A 13 -8.99 -1.00 11.41
N GLY A 14 -10.24 -1.45 11.26
CA GLY A 14 -11.37 -0.67 10.79
C GLY A 14 -11.17 0.01 9.44
N LEU A 15 -11.85 1.14 9.29
CA LEU A 15 -11.90 1.90 8.04
C LEU A 15 -10.54 2.41 7.58
N ASP A 16 -9.60 2.68 8.48
CA ASP A 16 -8.28 3.19 8.10
C ASP A 16 -7.49 2.15 7.30
N PHE A 17 -7.59 0.88 7.68
CA PHE A 17 -6.98 -0.20 6.90
C PHE A 17 -7.63 -0.36 5.52
N LEU A 18 -8.95 -0.30 5.46
CA LEU A 18 -9.68 -0.41 4.20
C LEU A 18 -9.35 0.71 3.22
N ARG A 19 -9.10 1.93 3.70
CA ARG A 19 -8.60 3.05 2.89
C ARG A 19 -7.22 2.80 2.29
N HIS A 20 -6.35 2.02 2.97
CA HIS A 20 -5.09 1.61 2.38
C HIS A 20 -5.28 0.58 1.26
N ILE A 21 -6.25 -0.32 1.40
CA ILE A 21 -6.61 -1.31 0.38
C ILE A 21 -7.11 -0.62 -0.90
N GLU A 22 -7.87 0.46 -0.81
CA GLU A 22 -8.35 1.23 -1.97
C GLU A 22 -7.23 1.64 -2.94
N ARG A 23 -6.03 1.87 -2.43
CA ARG A 23 -4.88 2.34 -3.21
C ARG A 23 -4.04 1.22 -3.83
N THR A 24 -4.39 -0.03 -3.58
CA THR A 24 -3.63 -1.17 -4.08
C THR A 24 -4.06 -1.51 -5.52
N ALA A 25 -3.15 -2.02 -6.32
CA ALA A 25 -3.42 -2.46 -7.69
C ALA A 25 -3.92 -3.90 -7.75
N VAL A 26 -3.55 -4.72 -6.77
CA VAL A 26 -3.86 -6.15 -6.68
C VAL A 26 -4.18 -6.49 -5.23
N LEU A 27 -5.12 -7.38 -5.01
CA LEU A 27 -5.45 -7.93 -3.70
C LEU A 27 -4.87 -9.34 -3.57
N ALA A 28 -4.14 -9.60 -2.48
CA ALA A 28 -3.55 -10.89 -2.18
C ALA A 28 -4.16 -11.44 -0.89
N HIS A 29 -4.96 -12.50 -1.01
CA HIS A 29 -5.53 -13.22 0.14
C HIS A 29 -4.50 -14.20 0.67
N VAL A 30 -3.90 -13.90 1.81
CA VAL A 30 -2.93 -14.78 2.46
C VAL A 30 -3.65 -15.60 3.52
N VAL A 31 -3.73 -16.91 3.27
CA VAL A 31 -4.44 -17.86 4.12
C VAL A 31 -3.43 -18.77 4.83
N ASP A 32 -3.66 -19.01 6.10
CA ASP A 32 -2.89 -19.94 6.91
C ASP A 32 -3.47 -21.34 6.74
N THR A 33 -2.72 -22.24 6.09
CA THR A 33 -3.14 -23.64 5.90
C THR A 33 -2.74 -24.56 7.04
N ALA A 34 -1.94 -24.06 8.01
CA ALA A 34 -1.56 -24.82 9.20
C ALA A 34 -2.48 -24.58 10.41
N THR A 35 -3.59 -23.87 10.22
CA THR A 35 -4.52 -23.62 11.32
C THR A 35 -5.28 -24.87 11.70
N ILE A 36 -5.37 -25.14 13.02
CA ILE A 36 -6.10 -26.27 13.60
C ILE A 36 -7.42 -25.81 14.24
N GLU A 37 -7.80 -24.55 14.05
CA GLU A 37 -9.03 -24.03 14.64
C GLU A 37 -10.27 -24.69 14.01
N PRO A 38 -11.16 -25.33 14.82
CA PRO A 38 -12.35 -25.97 14.29
C PRO A 38 -13.26 -24.96 13.56
N GLY A 39 -13.70 -25.33 12.35
CA GLY A 39 -14.61 -24.51 11.55
C GLY A 39 -13.93 -23.42 10.71
N ARG A 40 -12.60 -23.38 10.70
CA ARG A 40 -11.83 -22.55 9.76
C ARG A 40 -11.28 -23.41 8.64
N ASP A 41 -11.54 -23.01 7.44
CA ASP A 41 -10.98 -23.59 6.21
C ASP A 41 -10.64 -22.46 5.22
N PRO A 42 -9.72 -22.71 4.27
CA PRO A 42 -9.28 -21.70 3.32
C PRO A 42 -10.42 -21.05 2.52
N VAL A 43 -11.46 -21.79 2.21
CA VAL A 43 -12.60 -21.31 1.41
C VAL A 43 -13.42 -20.32 2.22
N SER A 44 -13.83 -20.72 3.43
CA SER A 44 -14.64 -19.88 4.32
C SER A 44 -13.90 -18.60 4.74
N ASP A 45 -12.57 -18.70 4.97
CA ASP A 45 -11.74 -17.53 5.31
C ASP A 45 -11.71 -16.50 4.15
N ILE A 46 -11.58 -16.96 2.90
CA ILE A 46 -11.60 -16.08 1.73
C ILE A 46 -12.99 -15.45 1.54
N GLU A 47 -14.06 -16.26 1.67
CA GLU A 47 -15.45 -15.75 1.57
C GLU A 47 -15.74 -14.68 2.62
N ALA A 48 -15.30 -14.89 3.84
CA ALA A 48 -15.44 -13.90 4.90
C ALA A 48 -14.72 -12.58 4.58
N MET A 49 -13.48 -12.67 4.09
CA MET A 49 -12.72 -11.48 3.67
C MET A 49 -13.39 -10.73 2.51
N GLU A 50 -13.85 -11.44 1.49
CA GLU A 50 -14.54 -10.84 0.34
C GLU A 50 -15.89 -10.21 0.75
N SER A 51 -16.61 -10.85 1.68
CA SER A 51 -17.85 -10.28 2.24
C SER A 51 -17.58 -8.94 2.93
N GLU A 52 -16.51 -8.84 3.72
CA GLU A 52 -16.15 -7.58 4.38
C GLU A 52 -15.72 -6.50 3.38
N LEU A 53 -14.96 -6.86 2.34
CA LEU A 53 -14.59 -5.93 1.27
C LEU A 53 -15.81 -5.45 0.49
N ALA A 54 -16.78 -6.33 0.21
CA ALA A 54 -18.00 -5.97 -0.49
C ALA A 54 -18.89 -5.01 0.33
N LYS A 55 -19.00 -5.24 1.64
CA LYS A 55 -19.71 -4.34 2.56
C LYS A 55 -19.07 -2.95 2.58
N TYR A 56 -17.74 -2.91 2.65
CA TYR A 56 -17.00 -1.65 2.64
C TYR A 56 -17.21 -0.88 1.32
N GLN A 57 -17.09 -1.55 0.17
CA GLN A 57 -17.34 -0.93 -1.12
C GLN A 57 -18.77 -0.40 -1.23
N GLY A 58 -19.77 -1.13 -0.69
CA GLY A 58 -21.16 -0.68 -0.63
C GLY A 58 -21.39 0.54 0.26
N ALA A 59 -20.54 0.75 1.27
CA ALA A 59 -20.58 1.91 2.15
C ALA A 59 -19.90 3.16 1.57
N LEU A 60 -19.03 2.99 0.57
CA LEU A 60 -18.45 4.10 -0.18
C LEU A 60 -19.50 4.73 -1.09
N GLN A 61 -20.05 5.87 -0.68
CA GLN A 61 -21.11 6.59 -1.40
C GLN A 61 -20.62 7.36 -2.63
N GLU A 62 -19.31 7.55 -2.78
CA GLU A 62 -18.70 8.33 -3.86
C GLU A 62 -17.58 7.54 -4.53
N ASP A 63 -17.50 7.67 -5.86
CA ASP A 63 -16.35 7.21 -6.63
C ASP A 63 -15.13 8.06 -6.25
N THR A 64 -14.24 7.47 -5.46
CA THR A 64 -12.98 8.11 -5.05
C THR A 64 -11.99 8.26 -6.22
N GLY A 65 -12.37 7.86 -7.43
CA GLY A 65 -11.49 7.83 -8.60
C GLY A 65 -10.45 6.71 -8.56
N LEU A 66 -10.50 5.85 -7.55
CA LEU A 66 -9.56 4.74 -7.36
C LEU A 66 -10.08 3.42 -7.96
N GLY A 67 -11.29 3.41 -8.51
CA GLY A 67 -11.97 2.24 -9.07
C GLY A 67 -12.59 1.32 -8.02
N ASP A 68 -13.44 0.40 -8.48
CA ASP A 68 -14.15 -0.54 -7.62
C ASP A 68 -13.21 -1.65 -7.10
N LEU A 69 -13.20 -1.86 -5.80
CA LEU A 69 -12.43 -2.94 -5.16
C LEU A 69 -12.85 -4.33 -5.64
N ARG A 70 -14.12 -4.50 -6.06
CA ARG A 70 -14.66 -5.76 -6.56
C ARG A 70 -14.06 -6.17 -7.91
N GLU A 71 -13.63 -5.19 -8.71
CA GLU A 71 -13.05 -5.42 -10.04
C GLU A 71 -11.52 -5.60 -10.00
N ARG A 72 -10.90 -5.44 -8.84
CA ARG A 72 -9.45 -5.55 -8.73
C ARG A 72 -8.98 -6.99 -8.92
N PRO A 73 -7.85 -7.18 -9.61
CA PRO A 73 -7.21 -8.49 -9.71
C PRO A 73 -6.90 -9.07 -8.33
N ARG A 74 -7.15 -10.35 -8.17
CA ARG A 74 -6.94 -11.09 -6.92
C ARG A 74 -6.01 -12.27 -7.12
N VAL A 75 -5.32 -12.65 -6.05
CA VAL A 75 -4.52 -13.85 -5.96
C VAL A 75 -4.72 -14.50 -4.60
N ILE A 76 -4.79 -15.80 -4.56
CA ILE A 76 -4.87 -16.60 -3.32
C ILE A 76 -3.47 -17.15 -3.01
N ILE A 77 -3.06 -17.01 -1.77
CA ILE A 77 -1.75 -17.46 -1.28
C ILE A 77 -1.98 -18.39 -0.09
N LEU A 78 -1.79 -19.67 -0.29
CA LEU A 78 -1.84 -20.71 0.74
C LEU A 78 -0.46 -20.78 1.39
N ASN A 79 -0.34 -20.25 2.60
CA ASN A 79 0.94 -20.10 3.28
C ASN A 79 1.13 -21.20 4.36
N LYS A 80 2.38 -21.38 4.77
CA LYS A 80 2.86 -22.38 5.73
C LYS A 80 2.98 -23.80 5.18
N ALA A 81 3.23 -23.95 3.88
CA ALA A 81 3.51 -25.22 3.24
C ALA A 81 4.88 -25.82 3.61
N ASP A 82 5.49 -25.39 4.72
CA ASP A 82 6.59 -26.05 5.41
C ASP A 82 6.11 -27.06 6.44
N VAL A 83 4.82 -27.00 6.80
CA VAL A 83 4.15 -27.98 7.65
C VAL A 83 3.53 -29.05 6.75
N PRO A 84 3.87 -30.37 6.90
CA PRO A 84 3.42 -31.41 5.98
C PRO A 84 1.90 -31.45 5.81
N GLU A 85 1.15 -31.43 6.90
CA GLU A 85 -0.31 -31.46 6.87
C GLU A 85 -0.92 -30.22 6.19
N ALA A 86 -0.26 -29.06 6.32
CA ALA A 86 -0.68 -27.84 5.67
C ALA A 86 -0.38 -27.84 4.17
N GLU A 87 0.73 -28.48 3.76
CA GLU A 87 1.05 -28.66 2.34
C GLU A 87 0.03 -29.59 1.67
N GLU A 88 -0.27 -30.74 2.30
CA GLU A 88 -1.28 -31.69 1.79
C GLU A 88 -2.66 -31.00 1.67
N LEU A 89 -3.08 -30.25 2.68
CA LEU A 89 -4.33 -29.51 2.63
C LEU A 89 -4.32 -28.47 1.50
N ALA A 90 -3.21 -27.70 1.36
CA ALA A 90 -3.08 -26.68 0.33
C ALA A 90 -3.17 -27.28 -1.09
N GLU A 91 -2.51 -28.41 -1.34
CA GLU A 91 -2.60 -29.12 -2.61
C GLU A 91 -4.03 -29.66 -2.88
N PHE A 92 -4.70 -30.16 -1.83
CA PHE A 92 -6.06 -30.66 -1.95
C PHE A 92 -7.09 -29.60 -2.29
N VAL A 93 -7.00 -28.40 -1.67
CA VAL A 93 -7.99 -27.32 -1.86
C VAL A 93 -7.68 -26.39 -3.03
N LYS A 94 -6.50 -26.48 -3.62
CA LYS A 94 -6.02 -25.55 -4.64
C LYS A 94 -6.96 -25.49 -5.84
N ASP A 95 -7.26 -26.63 -6.43
CA ASP A 95 -8.06 -26.71 -7.66
C ASP A 95 -9.50 -26.24 -7.40
N ASP A 96 -10.07 -26.59 -6.24
CA ASP A 96 -11.39 -26.14 -5.81
C ASP A 96 -11.44 -24.61 -5.64
N LEU A 97 -10.38 -24.01 -5.10
CA LEU A 97 -10.27 -22.56 -4.95
C LEU A 97 -10.14 -21.86 -6.30
N GLU A 98 -9.32 -22.42 -7.22
CA GLU A 98 -9.17 -21.87 -8.57
C GLU A 98 -10.50 -21.96 -9.35
N GLU A 99 -11.22 -23.08 -9.24
CA GLU A 99 -12.53 -23.24 -9.91
C GLU A 99 -13.57 -22.30 -9.31
N LYS A 100 -13.65 -22.20 -7.98
CA LYS A 100 -14.67 -21.41 -7.28
C LYS A 100 -14.52 -19.89 -7.49
N PHE A 101 -13.30 -19.40 -7.36
CA PHE A 101 -13.03 -17.95 -7.38
C PHE A 101 -12.51 -17.44 -8.73
N GLY A 102 -11.98 -18.31 -9.58
CA GLY A 102 -11.36 -17.92 -10.85
C GLY A 102 -10.06 -17.15 -10.69
N TRP A 103 -9.42 -17.22 -9.53
CA TRP A 103 -8.19 -16.52 -9.20
C TRP A 103 -7.00 -17.48 -9.12
N PRO A 104 -5.78 -17.04 -9.51
CA PRO A 104 -4.60 -17.87 -9.40
C PRO A 104 -4.29 -18.17 -7.93
N VAL A 105 -3.97 -19.44 -7.64
CA VAL A 105 -3.63 -19.92 -6.30
C VAL A 105 -2.16 -20.30 -6.24
N PHE A 106 -1.47 -19.82 -5.20
CA PHE A 106 -0.06 -20.12 -4.94
C PHE A 106 0.12 -20.78 -3.59
N ILE A 107 0.81 -21.92 -3.57
CA ILE A 107 1.22 -22.62 -2.35
C ILE A 107 2.63 -22.16 -2.02
N ILE A 108 2.80 -21.57 -0.83
CA ILE A 108 4.08 -21.05 -0.39
C ILE A 108 4.43 -21.40 1.05
N SER A 109 5.70 -21.32 1.38
CA SER A 109 6.16 -21.11 2.74
C SER A 109 7.00 -19.84 2.81
N ALA A 110 6.52 -18.85 3.51
CA ALA A 110 7.27 -17.60 3.74
C ALA A 110 8.54 -17.86 4.56
N VAL A 111 8.48 -18.78 5.52
CA VAL A 111 9.60 -19.12 6.41
C VAL A 111 10.67 -19.93 5.65
N ALA A 112 10.26 -20.97 4.93
CA ALA A 112 11.16 -21.82 4.14
C ALA A 112 11.52 -21.19 2.78
N ARG A 113 10.94 -20.03 2.43
CA ARG A 113 11.10 -19.35 1.14
C ARG A 113 10.72 -20.22 -0.07
N LYS A 114 9.79 -21.15 0.11
CA LYS A 114 9.28 -22.04 -0.92
C LYS A 114 8.17 -21.34 -1.71
N GLY A 115 8.13 -21.51 -3.03
CA GLY A 115 7.06 -21.01 -3.91
C GLY A 115 7.01 -19.48 -4.10
N LEU A 116 7.98 -18.71 -3.58
CA LEU A 116 7.93 -17.24 -3.61
C LEU A 116 8.25 -16.64 -4.98
N ASP A 117 9.11 -17.27 -5.77
CA ASP A 117 9.51 -16.70 -7.07
C ASP A 117 8.37 -16.69 -8.08
N PRO A 118 7.62 -17.81 -8.31
CA PRO A 118 6.44 -17.77 -9.16
C PRO A 118 5.40 -16.75 -8.71
N LEU A 119 5.15 -16.64 -7.41
CA LEU A 119 4.24 -15.65 -6.84
C LEU A 119 4.68 -14.22 -7.15
N LYS A 120 5.97 -13.89 -6.95
CA LYS A 120 6.50 -12.55 -7.23
C LYS A 120 6.34 -12.17 -8.70
N PHE A 121 6.68 -13.08 -9.61
CA PHE A 121 6.52 -12.84 -11.04
C PHE A 121 5.06 -12.59 -11.40
N ARG A 122 4.15 -13.44 -10.92
CA ARG A 122 2.72 -13.26 -11.19
C ARG A 122 2.17 -11.94 -10.64
N LEU A 123 2.53 -11.58 -9.41
CA LEU A 123 2.13 -10.30 -8.83
C LEU A 123 2.66 -9.10 -9.63
N MET A 124 3.90 -9.18 -10.12
CA MET A 124 4.49 -8.12 -10.95
C MET A 124 3.73 -7.96 -12.28
N ASP A 125 3.37 -9.07 -12.92
CA ASP A 125 2.59 -9.06 -14.15
C ASP A 125 1.20 -8.47 -13.90
N MET A 126 0.48 -8.93 -12.88
CA MET A 126 -0.85 -8.43 -12.54
C MET A 126 -0.85 -6.93 -12.22
N VAL A 127 0.13 -6.45 -11.46
CA VAL A 127 0.27 -5.01 -11.17
C VAL A 127 0.56 -4.23 -12.45
N THR A 128 1.40 -4.77 -13.33
CA THR A 128 1.76 -4.11 -14.58
C THR A 128 0.56 -4.02 -15.52
N GLU A 129 -0.20 -5.11 -15.66
CA GLU A 129 -1.42 -5.18 -16.46
C GLU A 129 -2.48 -4.21 -15.93
N HIS A 130 -2.73 -4.23 -14.62
CA HIS A 130 -3.69 -3.33 -14.00
C HIS A 130 -3.32 -1.85 -14.20
N ARG A 131 -2.05 -1.48 -14.01
CA ARG A 131 -1.58 -0.10 -14.23
C ARG A 131 -1.67 0.34 -15.69
N LYS A 132 -1.46 -0.57 -16.64
CA LYS A 132 -1.64 -0.27 -18.08
C LYS A 132 -3.11 -0.07 -18.45
N ALA A 133 -4.02 -0.80 -17.79
CA ALA A 133 -5.45 -0.68 -18.02
C ALA A 133 -6.05 0.59 -17.39
N GLN A 134 -5.43 1.16 -16.36
CA GLN A 134 -5.87 2.42 -15.78
C GLN A 134 -5.63 3.57 -16.77
N PRO A 135 -6.64 4.43 -17.02
CA PRO A 135 -6.41 5.62 -17.80
C PRO A 135 -5.33 6.46 -17.11
N LEU A 136 -4.32 6.87 -17.87
CA LEU A 136 -3.33 7.80 -17.36
C LEU A 136 -4.06 8.98 -16.72
N PRO A 137 -3.71 9.37 -15.48
CA PRO A 137 -4.32 10.54 -14.88
C PRO A 137 -4.16 11.67 -15.87
N LYS A 138 -5.29 12.24 -16.33
CA LYS A 138 -5.26 13.42 -17.18
C LYS A 138 -4.39 14.40 -16.42
N LYS A 139 -3.24 14.78 -17.00
CA LYS A 139 -2.45 15.87 -16.46
C LYS A 139 -3.39 17.04 -16.36
N ASP A 140 -3.90 17.31 -15.16
CA ASP A 140 -4.66 18.51 -14.92
C ASP A 140 -3.73 19.66 -15.34
N LYS A 141 -4.09 20.30 -16.45
CA LYS A 141 -3.38 21.49 -16.94
C LYS A 141 -3.41 22.62 -15.90
N ASN A 142 -4.15 22.40 -14.81
CA ASN A 142 -4.32 23.30 -13.68
C ASN A 142 -3.48 22.94 -12.45
N HIS A 143 -2.51 22.03 -12.54
CA HIS A 143 -1.44 22.06 -11.56
C HIS A 143 -0.73 23.40 -11.74
N THR A 144 -1.22 24.37 -10.99
CA THR A 144 -0.45 25.59 -10.72
C THR A 144 0.83 25.08 -10.05
N VAL A 145 1.87 24.88 -10.85
CA VAL A 145 3.21 24.70 -10.31
C VAL A 145 3.47 26.00 -9.57
N ILE A 146 3.31 25.98 -8.26
CA ILE A 146 3.71 27.08 -7.41
C ILE A 146 5.24 27.08 -7.51
N HIS A 147 5.74 27.74 -8.54
CA HIS A 147 7.13 28.16 -8.52
C HIS A 147 7.18 29.14 -7.36
N PRO A 148 7.95 28.88 -6.29
CA PRO A 148 8.21 29.90 -5.31
C PRO A 148 8.88 31.02 -6.09
N LYS A 149 8.09 32.04 -6.48
CA LYS A 149 8.66 33.27 -6.99
C LYS A 149 9.56 33.75 -5.87
N ALA A 150 10.84 33.89 -6.16
CA ALA A 150 11.72 34.67 -5.33
C ALA A 150 11.07 36.08 -5.22
N GLN A 151 10.16 36.20 -4.25
CA GLN A 151 9.55 37.50 -3.94
C GLN A 151 10.63 38.31 -3.30
N GLY A 152 11.10 39.30 -4.06
CA GLY A 152 11.93 40.35 -3.50
C GLY A 152 11.30 40.85 -2.19
N HIS A 153 12.09 40.82 -1.16
CA HIS A 153 12.01 41.51 0.11
C HIS A 153 10.61 42.01 0.57
N LYS A 154 9.71 41.11 0.92
CA LYS A 154 8.67 41.41 1.91
C LYS A 154 9.16 40.87 3.25
N LYS A 155 9.38 41.82 4.20
CA LYS A 155 9.66 41.49 5.61
C LYS A 155 8.56 40.55 6.12
N HIS A 156 8.83 39.26 6.21
CA HIS A 156 7.95 38.33 6.93
C HIS A 156 8.21 38.48 8.42
N THR A 157 7.28 39.16 9.11
CA THR A 157 7.19 39.16 10.57
C THR A 157 6.60 37.83 11.05
N GLY A 158 7.42 36.79 11.06
CA GLY A 158 7.07 35.45 11.58
C GLY A 158 8.33 34.72 12.07
N ALA A 159 8.18 33.75 12.95
CA ALA A 159 9.26 33.07 13.68
C ALA A 159 10.39 32.42 12.84
N PHE A 160 10.36 32.55 11.51
CA PHE A 160 11.35 32.00 10.56
C PHE A 160 12.04 33.05 9.68
N ALA A 161 11.95 34.34 9.99
CA ALA A 161 12.25 35.42 9.04
C ALA A 161 13.61 36.13 9.25
N ASP A 162 14.59 35.49 9.91
CA ASP A 162 15.87 36.15 10.22
C ASP A 162 17.09 35.49 9.55
N PHE A 163 16.94 35.01 8.32
CA PHE A 163 18.11 34.56 7.56
C PHE A 163 18.05 35.03 6.09
N THR A 164 19.22 35.22 5.51
CA THR A 164 19.42 35.54 4.08
C THR A 164 20.22 34.41 3.43
N VAL A 165 19.82 34.03 2.23
CA VAL A 165 20.56 33.04 1.42
C VAL A 165 21.16 33.78 0.23
N LYS A 166 22.47 33.64 0.04
CA LYS A 166 23.21 34.22 -1.09
C LYS A 166 23.97 33.10 -1.80
N PRO A 167 24.16 33.17 -3.12
CA PRO A 167 25.11 32.25 -3.78
C PRO A 167 26.50 32.42 -3.21
N ASP A 168 27.20 31.31 -3.04
CA ASP A 168 28.61 31.33 -2.61
C ASP A 168 29.48 31.62 -3.84
N PRO A 169 30.29 32.71 -3.82
CA PRO A 169 31.14 33.05 -4.95
C PRO A 169 32.36 32.10 -5.08
N GLU A 170 32.69 31.33 -4.03
CA GLU A 170 33.88 30.46 -4.00
C GLU A 170 33.54 29.00 -4.33
N VAL A 171 32.26 28.60 -4.25
CA VAL A 171 31.83 27.21 -4.48
C VAL A 171 30.72 27.18 -5.54
N GLU A 172 31.00 26.59 -6.69
CA GLU A 172 30.04 26.44 -7.77
C GLU A 172 28.81 25.64 -7.29
N GLY A 173 27.62 26.26 -7.30
CA GLY A 173 26.37 25.67 -6.78
C GLY A 173 26.21 25.76 -5.26
N GLY A 174 27.14 26.41 -4.54
CA GLY A 174 27.07 26.64 -3.11
C GLY A 174 26.19 27.85 -2.73
N PHE A 175 25.70 27.85 -1.49
CA PHE A 175 24.93 28.95 -0.92
C PHE A 175 25.43 29.30 0.48
N ILE A 176 25.56 30.59 0.76
CA ILE A 176 25.85 31.12 2.08
C ILE A 176 24.55 31.50 2.75
N VAL A 177 24.30 30.99 3.95
CA VAL A 177 23.12 31.30 4.75
C VAL A 177 23.55 32.11 5.98
N GLU A 178 23.11 33.35 6.07
CA GLU A 178 23.45 34.28 7.16
C GLU A 178 22.22 34.61 7.98
N GLY A 179 22.30 34.55 9.31
CA GLY A 179 21.21 34.95 10.19
C GLY A 179 21.47 34.70 11.66
N LYS A 180 21.09 35.62 12.51
CA LYS A 180 21.34 35.57 13.97
C LYS A 180 20.85 34.29 14.64
N LYS A 181 19.82 33.65 14.11
CA LYS A 181 19.24 32.42 14.62
C LYS A 181 20.05 31.21 14.17
N ILE A 182 20.58 31.24 12.97
CA ILE A 182 21.42 30.19 12.39
C ILE A 182 22.78 30.17 13.08
N ASP A 183 23.37 31.35 13.28
CA ASP A 183 24.63 31.49 14.00
C ASP A 183 24.52 30.94 15.44
N ARG A 184 23.38 31.18 16.10
CA ARG A 184 23.09 30.60 17.42
C ARG A 184 22.96 29.08 17.38
N TRP A 185 22.32 28.52 16.36
CA TRP A 185 22.17 27.06 16.22
C TRP A 185 23.51 26.38 15.96
N ILE A 186 24.35 26.95 15.10
CA ILE A 186 25.69 26.41 14.82
C ILE A 186 26.54 26.41 16.08
N THR A 187 26.50 27.50 16.88
CA THR A 187 27.26 27.59 18.16
C THR A 187 26.72 26.72 19.28
N GLN A 188 25.48 26.25 19.20
CA GLN A 188 24.85 25.37 20.20
C GLN A 188 24.87 23.88 19.82
N THR A 189 25.31 23.54 18.60
CA THR A 189 25.38 22.15 18.12
C THR A 189 26.84 21.73 18.12
N ASP A 190 27.20 20.77 18.99
CA ASP A 190 28.48 20.07 18.94
C ASP A 190 28.44 19.11 17.75
N PHE A 191 29.34 19.29 16.79
CA PHE A 191 29.54 18.44 15.62
C PHE A 191 30.65 17.42 15.87
#